data_7d953f2ac0657a3714563da0f3fee538
#
_entry.id   7d953f2ac0657a3714563da0f3fee538
#
_cell.length_a   1.000
_cell.length_b   1.000
_cell.length_c   1.000
_cell.angle_alpha   90.00
_cell.angle_beta   90.00
_cell.angle_gamma   90.00
#
_symmetry.space_group_name_H-M   'P 1'
#
loop_
_entity.id
_entity.type
_entity.pdbx_description
1 polymer ?
#
loop_
_entity_poly.entity_id
_entity_poly.type
_entity_poly.pdbx_seq_one_letter_code
_entity_poly.pdbx_strand_id
1 'polypeptide(L)'
;MHFSAKYTIFVGHSVPYTTRQTTQTITYAQAMKIAFSHNAFPCGGAERVTLDIAKYMTQNIPGCRFYVFAYKIMEELCTEEIRRYISIIKVSSDRHKRCEEIAQHILNEGIGVLIQAVKPLADIEAIRKKTGVKVIFANHGEPFWEQYTIAQKYSKKRILKPLWRPILRRCLEDWGIARSVAIKRIKRNYLNADAYTVLCEEYKLEVCKALGIIPEESHIVAIENSEAIVTDVNYDKEKVILFCGRLVNVSKRLDRMLRIWGRVQHKLPDYRLVIVGDGEYRKAMEQQIAQEGLERVEMVGQRTDVDTFYRKASIVALTSQYEGWGLCLTEGQAHGCIPIAFGCSAGVRTILSPSGTYGFIVESYDEEAYAEALLHIAAMSDEERSTIRHNVVAKSANYAPHIIMQKWADLIGSLL
;
A
#
# COMPACT_ATOMS: atom_id res chain seq x y z
N MET A 1 30.88 0.98 -33.23
CA MET A 1 29.94 2.11 -33.28
C MET A 1 29.56 2.40 -31.82
N HIS A 2 30.09 3.51 -31.30
CA HIS A 2 29.85 3.95 -29.94
C HIS A 2 28.48 4.60 -29.84
N PHE A 3 27.59 4.09 -28.99
CA PHE A 3 26.45 4.85 -28.51
C PHE A 3 26.73 5.37 -27.11
N SER A 4 27.08 6.66 -27.07
CA SER A 4 27.19 7.44 -25.85
C SER A 4 25.79 7.98 -25.49
N ALA A 5 25.18 7.46 -24.45
CA ALA A 5 23.97 8.05 -23.88
C ALA A 5 24.40 9.18 -22.94
N LYS A 6 24.16 10.43 -23.34
CA LYS A 6 24.38 11.62 -22.53
C LYS A 6 23.26 11.74 -21.51
N TYR A 7 23.57 11.55 -20.24
CA TYR A 7 22.72 11.94 -19.14
C TYR A 7 22.93 13.43 -18.85
N THR A 8 21.92 14.24 -19.11
CA THR A 8 21.90 15.65 -18.72
C THR A 8 21.49 15.76 -17.28
N ILE A 9 22.41 16.15 -16.41
CA ILE A 9 22.13 16.47 -15.01
C ILE A 9 21.48 17.84 -14.98
N PHE A 10 20.19 17.91 -14.64
CA PHE A 10 19.53 19.16 -14.29
C PHE A 10 19.80 19.48 -12.83
N VAL A 11 20.65 20.46 -12.58
CA VAL A 11 20.80 21.07 -11.26
C VAL A 11 19.62 22.04 -11.09
N GLY A 12 18.56 21.59 -10.43
CA GLY A 12 17.42 22.42 -10.09
C GLY A 12 17.74 23.25 -8.85
N HIS A 13 17.73 24.57 -8.99
CA HIS A 13 17.82 25.52 -7.88
C HIS A 13 16.67 25.29 -6.89
N SER A 14 17.02 25.09 -5.63
CA SER A 14 16.09 25.03 -4.51
C SER A 14 15.41 26.37 -4.31
N VAL A 15 14.11 26.44 -4.58
CA VAL A 15 13.25 27.53 -4.13
C VAL A 15 12.86 27.25 -2.68
N PRO A 16 13.11 28.14 -1.73
CA PRO A 16 12.70 27.93 -0.34
C PRO A 16 11.18 28.04 -0.24
N TYR A 17 10.54 26.91 0.12
CA TYR A 17 9.14 26.90 0.52
C TYR A 17 8.99 27.63 1.86
N THR A 18 8.65 28.89 1.81
CA THR A 18 8.13 29.60 2.99
C THR A 18 6.68 29.14 3.20
N THR A 19 6.51 28.13 4.02
CA THR A 19 5.22 27.71 4.56
C THR A 19 4.70 28.80 5.48
N ARG A 20 3.80 29.65 5.01
CA ARG A 20 2.83 30.31 5.89
C ARG A 20 1.91 29.21 6.42
N GLN A 21 2.20 28.72 7.61
CA GLN A 21 1.26 27.96 8.41
C GLN A 21 0.14 28.90 8.86
N THR A 22 -0.90 29.03 8.05
CA THR A 22 -2.22 29.41 8.55
C THR A 22 -2.83 28.17 9.17
N THR A 23 -2.58 27.96 10.45
CA THR A 23 -3.33 27.00 11.27
C THR A 23 -4.77 27.52 11.35
N GLN A 24 -5.62 27.14 10.39
CA GLN A 24 -7.05 27.22 10.59
C GLN A 24 -7.39 26.14 11.62
N THR A 25 -7.58 26.56 12.87
CA THR A 25 -8.19 25.72 13.90
C THR A 25 -9.64 25.54 13.49
N ILE A 26 -9.95 24.44 12.77
CA ILE A 26 -11.33 24.04 12.51
C ILE A 26 -11.89 23.64 13.87
N THR A 27 -12.74 24.49 14.43
CA THR A 27 -13.45 24.20 15.66
C THR A 27 -14.56 23.20 15.30
N TYR A 28 -14.32 21.93 15.49
CA TYR A 28 -15.33 20.90 15.35
C TYR A 28 -16.35 21.06 16.48
N ALA A 29 -17.54 21.61 16.17
CA ALA A 29 -18.57 21.95 17.15
C ALA A 29 -19.34 20.76 17.71
N GLN A 30 -19.16 19.55 17.14
CA GLN A 30 -19.86 18.35 17.58
C GLN A 30 -18.90 17.14 17.68
N ALA A 31 -19.19 16.25 18.65
CA ALA A 31 -18.49 15.00 18.81
C ALA A 31 -18.68 14.12 17.56
N MET A 32 -17.59 13.87 16.82
CA MET A 32 -17.62 13.05 15.60
C MET A 32 -17.69 11.57 15.96
N LYS A 33 -18.68 10.85 15.43
CA LYS A 33 -18.80 9.40 15.55
C LYS A 33 -18.59 8.77 14.18
N ILE A 34 -17.54 8.01 14.06
CA ILE A 34 -17.05 7.45 12.81
C ILE A 34 -16.99 5.93 12.92
N ALA A 35 -17.47 5.23 11.91
CA ALA A 35 -17.37 3.77 11.84
C ALA A 35 -16.55 3.31 10.64
N PHE A 36 -15.86 2.20 10.81
CA PHE A 36 -15.19 1.47 9.72
C PHE A 36 -15.87 0.12 9.51
N SER A 37 -15.91 -0.34 8.26
CA SER A 37 -16.40 -1.68 7.94
C SER A 37 -15.27 -2.53 7.39
N HIS A 38 -14.96 -3.63 8.09
CA HIS A 38 -13.96 -4.63 7.73
C HIS A 38 -14.55 -6.03 7.62
N ASN A 39 -13.92 -6.92 6.85
CA ASN A 39 -14.28 -8.34 6.84
C ASN A 39 -13.73 -9.05 8.08
N ALA A 40 -12.47 -8.80 8.40
CA ALA A 40 -11.78 -9.27 9.60
C ALA A 40 -11.05 -8.11 10.25
N PHE A 41 -10.89 -8.14 11.58
CA PHE A 41 -10.21 -7.08 12.33
C PHE A 41 -9.59 -7.62 13.63
N PRO A 42 -8.43 -7.12 14.05
CA PRO A 42 -7.44 -6.35 13.31
C PRO A 42 -6.47 -7.28 12.58
N CYS A 43 -6.34 -7.19 11.26
CA CYS A 43 -5.34 -7.97 10.52
C CYS A 43 -5.09 -7.37 9.12
N GLY A 44 -3.91 -6.85 8.86
CA GLY A 44 -3.49 -6.34 7.56
C GLY A 44 -3.28 -4.83 7.49
N GLY A 45 -2.94 -4.34 6.29
CA GLY A 45 -2.55 -2.94 6.08
C GLY A 45 -3.70 -1.93 6.19
N ALA A 46 -4.90 -2.28 5.70
CA ALA A 46 -6.06 -1.38 5.79
C ALA A 46 -6.54 -1.21 7.24
N GLU A 47 -6.45 -2.28 8.04
CA GLU A 47 -6.78 -2.28 9.46
C GLU A 47 -5.77 -1.43 10.26
N ARG A 48 -4.48 -1.45 9.87
CA ARG A 48 -3.47 -0.55 10.45
C ARG A 48 -3.84 0.92 10.22
N VAL A 49 -4.21 1.28 8.98
CA VAL A 49 -4.65 2.66 8.67
C VAL A 49 -5.88 3.06 9.49
N THR A 50 -6.85 2.15 9.69
CA THR A 50 -8.00 2.38 10.56
C THR A 50 -7.58 2.71 12.00
N LEU A 51 -6.61 1.95 12.55
CA LEU A 51 -6.07 2.18 13.90
C LEU A 51 -5.35 3.52 13.99
N ASP A 52 -4.54 3.86 13.00
CA ASP A 52 -3.78 5.11 12.96
C ASP A 52 -4.72 6.33 12.90
N ILE A 53 -5.79 6.28 12.09
CA ILE A 53 -6.82 7.32 12.04
C ILE A 53 -7.51 7.46 13.40
N ALA A 54 -7.97 6.35 13.98
CA ALA A 54 -8.69 6.38 15.24
C ALA A 54 -7.82 6.92 16.38
N LYS A 55 -6.56 6.48 16.48
CA LYS A 55 -5.61 6.93 17.47
C LYS A 55 -5.33 8.43 17.34
N TYR A 56 -4.96 8.87 16.13
CA TYR A 56 -4.64 10.26 15.89
C TYR A 56 -5.82 11.20 16.16
N MET A 57 -7.00 10.91 15.61
CA MET A 57 -8.16 11.78 15.79
C MET A 57 -8.66 11.78 17.25
N THR A 58 -8.64 10.65 17.95
CA THR A 58 -9.00 10.61 19.38
C THR A 58 -8.06 11.46 20.24
N GLN A 59 -6.77 11.50 19.89
CA GLN A 59 -5.76 12.26 20.62
C GLN A 59 -5.80 13.76 20.30
N ASN A 60 -6.17 14.13 19.07
CA ASN A 60 -6.04 15.50 18.58
C ASN A 60 -7.38 16.25 18.41
N ILE A 61 -8.50 15.51 18.36
CA ILE A 61 -9.83 16.11 18.15
C ILE A 61 -10.76 15.64 19.30
N PRO A 62 -11.10 16.53 20.24
CA PRO A 62 -11.95 16.19 21.37
C PRO A 62 -13.32 15.64 20.95
N GLY A 63 -13.78 14.58 21.63
CA GLY A 63 -15.11 14.02 21.44
C GLY A 63 -15.25 13.03 20.28
N CYS A 64 -14.17 12.75 19.50
CA CYS A 64 -14.21 11.72 18.48
C CYS A 64 -14.40 10.32 19.09
N ARG A 65 -15.29 9.53 18.49
CA ARG A 65 -15.50 8.12 18.83
C ARG A 65 -15.44 7.26 17.59
N PHE A 66 -14.78 6.12 17.69
CA PHE A 66 -14.57 5.21 16.58
C PHE A 66 -15.18 3.84 16.84
N TYR A 67 -15.81 3.30 15.80
CA TYR A 67 -16.44 1.99 15.78
C TYR A 67 -15.87 1.17 14.63
N VAL A 68 -15.71 -0.13 14.84
CA VAL A 68 -15.36 -1.06 13.76
C VAL A 68 -16.40 -2.15 13.70
N PHE A 69 -17.04 -2.28 12.56
CA PHE A 69 -17.93 -3.39 12.23
C PHE A 69 -17.13 -4.47 11.51
N ALA A 70 -17.01 -5.67 12.11
CA ALA A 70 -16.35 -6.80 11.49
C ALA A 70 -17.12 -8.09 11.73
N TYR A 71 -17.18 -8.99 10.73
CA TYR A 71 -17.81 -10.29 10.95
C TYR A 71 -16.85 -11.33 11.52
N LYS A 72 -15.54 -11.15 11.33
CA LYS A 72 -14.49 -11.96 11.95
C LYS A 72 -13.60 -11.06 12.82
N ILE A 73 -13.56 -11.36 14.11
CA ILE A 73 -12.69 -10.65 15.06
C ILE A 73 -11.55 -11.59 15.43
N MET A 74 -10.31 -11.09 15.33
CA MET A 74 -9.10 -11.79 15.72
C MET A 74 -8.80 -11.39 17.17
N GLU A 75 -9.50 -12.04 18.11
CA GLU A 75 -9.47 -11.66 19.54
C GLU A 75 -8.05 -11.64 20.12
N GLU A 76 -7.20 -12.56 19.67
CA GLU A 76 -5.79 -12.66 20.05
C GLU A 76 -4.96 -11.42 19.69
N LEU A 77 -5.42 -10.62 18.74
CA LEU A 77 -4.77 -9.38 18.28
C LEU A 77 -5.44 -8.12 18.82
N CYS A 78 -6.60 -8.24 19.49
CA CYS A 78 -7.36 -7.12 20.05
C CYS A 78 -6.79 -6.69 21.40
N THR A 79 -5.68 -5.97 21.39
CA THR A 79 -5.04 -5.47 22.61
C THR A 79 -5.90 -4.43 23.36
N GLU A 80 -5.59 -4.18 24.64
CA GLU A 80 -6.22 -3.10 25.41
C GLU A 80 -5.99 -1.72 24.77
N GLU A 81 -4.82 -1.52 24.15
CA GLU A 81 -4.53 -0.29 23.42
C GLU A 81 -5.53 -0.08 22.28
N ILE A 82 -5.80 -1.09 21.47
CA ILE A 82 -6.79 -0.99 20.36
C ILE A 82 -8.17 -0.66 20.93
N ARG A 83 -8.60 -1.36 21.99
CA ARG A 83 -9.92 -1.16 22.61
C ARG A 83 -10.08 0.21 23.28
N ARG A 84 -8.98 0.89 23.59
CA ARG A 84 -8.99 2.27 24.09
C ARG A 84 -9.47 3.27 23.05
N TYR A 85 -9.13 3.04 21.78
CA TYR A 85 -9.45 3.95 20.68
C TYR A 85 -10.66 3.53 19.86
N ILE A 86 -11.02 2.26 19.86
CA ILE A 86 -12.04 1.71 18.96
C ILE A 86 -13.00 0.79 19.70
N SER A 87 -14.30 1.04 19.52
CA SER A 87 -15.36 0.09 19.91
C SER A 87 -15.53 -0.94 18.79
N ILE A 88 -15.15 -2.21 19.06
CA ILE A 88 -15.25 -3.28 18.07
C ILE A 88 -16.60 -3.98 18.20
N ILE A 89 -17.36 -4.03 17.11
CA ILE A 89 -18.70 -4.59 17.04
C ILE A 89 -18.70 -5.77 16.06
N LYS A 90 -18.99 -6.95 16.58
CA LYS A 90 -19.16 -8.15 15.74
C LYS A 90 -20.50 -8.09 15.04
N VAL A 91 -20.49 -8.27 13.71
CA VAL A 91 -21.69 -8.30 12.87
C VAL A 91 -21.81 -9.64 12.15
N SER A 92 -22.98 -9.91 11.60
CA SER A 92 -23.29 -11.17 10.91
C SER A 92 -22.33 -11.46 9.73
N SER A 93 -22.04 -12.73 9.51
CA SER A 93 -21.37 -13.20 8.30
C SER A 93 -22.28 -13.18 7.08
N ASP A 94 -23.59 -13.28 7.26
CA ASP A 94 -24.59 -13.08 6.21
C ASP A 94 -24.59 -11.64 5.72
N ARG A 95 -24.61 -11.43 4.39
CA ARG A 95 -24.40 -10.11 3.79
C ARG A 95 -25.55 -9.14 4.03
N HIS A 96 -26.78 -9.62 3.91
CA HIS A 96 -27.98 -8.78 4.07
C HIS A 96 -28.22 -8.46 5.55
N LYS A 97 -28.20 -9.47 6.42
CA LYS A 97 -28.33 -9.31 7.86
C LYS A 97 -27.26 -8.37 8.42
N ARG A 98 -26.03 -8.46 7.92
CA ARG A 98 -24.92 -7.54 8.28
C ARG A 98 -25.27 -6.08 7.98
N CYS A 99 -25.84 -5.82 6.80
CA CYS A 99 -26.20 -4.46 6.41
C CYS A 99 -27.33 -3.90 7.31
N GLU A 100 -28.29 -4.73 7.70
CA GLU A 100 -29.34 -4.33 8.65
C GLU A 100 -28.79 -4.04 10.04
N GLU A 101 -27.92 -4.92 10.56
CA GLU A 101 -27.25 -4.74 11.85
C GLU A 101 -26.41 -3.45 11.87
N ILE A 102 -25.62 -3.22 10.82
CA ILE A 102 -24.82 -1.98 10.68
C ILE A 102 -25.73 -0.75 10.66
N ALA A 103 -26.82 -0.77 9.88
CA ALA A 103 -27.73 0.36 9.82
C ALA A 103 -28.36 0.64 11.20
N GLN A 104 -28.70 -0.41 11.95
CA GLN A 104 -29.27 -0.24 13.30
C GLN A 104 -28.24 0.35 14.27
N HIS A 105 -26.98 -0.10 14.23
CA HIS A 105 -25.91 0.48 15.05
C HIS A 105 -25.63 1.93 14.69
N ILE A 106 -25.64 2.29 13.39
CA ILE A 106 -25.46 3.67 12.93
C ILE A 106 -26.53 4.58 13.57
N LEU A 107 -27.80 4.16 13.56
CA LEU A 107 -28.89 4.93 14.15
C LEU A 107 -28.79 5.01 15.68
N ASN A 108 -28.54 3.89 16.35
CA ASN A 108 -28.48 3.83 17.81
C ASN A 108 -27.34 4.68 18.37
N GLU A 109 -26.19 4.63 17.72
CA GLU A 109 -24.98 5.35 18.16
C GLU A 109 -24.92 6.79 17.62
N GLY A 110 -25.71 7.13 16.60
CA GLY A 110 -25.64 8.41 15.91
C GLY A 110 -24.33 8.60 15.14
N ILE A 111 -23.91 7.56 14.40
CA ILE A 111 -22.70 7.58 13.59
C ILE A 111 -22.92 8.44 12.35
N GLY A 112 -22.08 9.46 12.16
CA GLY A 112 -22.18 10.42 11.05
C GLY A 112 -21.44 9.97 9.79
N VAL A 113 -20.35 9.23 9.93
CA VAL A 113 -19.52 8.78 8.80
C VAL A 113 -19.26 7.29 8.88
N LEU A 114 -19.45 6.58 7.76
CA LEU A 114 -19.08 5.17 7.58
C LEU A 114 -17.97 5.04 6.53
N ILE A 115 -16.81 4.55 6.93
CA ILE A 115 -15.66 4.31 6.06
C ILE A 115 -15.61 2.84 5.67
N GLN A 116 -15.70 2.54 4.38
CA GLN A 116 -15.57 1.20 3.83
C GLN A 116 -14.13 0.96 3.41
N ALA A 117 -13.36 0.29 4.25
CA ALA A 117 -11.90 0.24 4.11
C ALA A 117 -11.38 -0.76 3.06
N VAL A 118 -12.12 -1.78 2.64
CA VAL A 118 -11.57 -2.81 1.72
C VAL A 118 -12.60 -3.31 0.72
N LYS A 119 -13.74 -3.76 1.20
CA LYS A 119 -14.81 -4.29 0.34
C LYS A 119 -16.10 -3.53 0.60
N PRO A 120 -16.80 -3.13 -0.47
CA PRO A 120 -18.07 -2.45 -0.31
C PRO A 120 -19.09 -3.37 0.35
N LEU A 121 -19.90 -2.81 1.22
CA LEU A 121 -21.10 -3.47 1.72
C LEU A 121 -22.07 -3.74 0.59
N ALA A 122 -22.83 -4.82 0.67
CA ALA A 122 -23.72 -5.26 -0.40
C ALA A 122 -24.79 -4.21 -0.70
N ASP A 123 -25.42 -3.69 0.36
CA ASP A 123 -26.61 -2.84 0.31
C ASP A 123 -26.30 -1.46 0.90
N ILE A 124 -25.15 -0.87 0.53
CA ILE A 124 -24.72 0.43 1.07
C ILE A 124 -25.73 1.56 0.76
N GLU A 125 -26.37 1.51 -0.39
CA GLU A 125 -27.40 2.45 -0.79
C GLU A 125 -28.60 2.41 0.17
N ALA A 126 -29.05 1.21 0.55
CA ALA A 126 -30.11 1.04 1.52
C ALA A 126 -29.72 1.54 2.91
N ILE A 127 -28.46 1.29 3.34
CA ILE A 127 -27.94 1.84 4.59
C ILE A 127 -27.99 3.37 4.56
N ARG A 128 -27.47 4.01 3.51
CA ARG A 128 -27.46 5.47 3.36
C ARG A 128 -28.88 6.04 3.41
N LYS A 129 -29.80 5.46 2.64
CA LYS A 129 -31.21 5.91 2.59
C LYS A 129 -31.90 5.80 3.95
N LYS A 130 -31.61 4.73 4.71
CA LYS A 130 -32.20 4.48 6.03
C LYS A 130 -31.65 5.37 7.13
N THR A 131 -30.33 5.66 7.08
CA THR A 131 -29.61 6.27 8.20
C THR A 131 -29.17 7.70 7.96
N GLY A 132 -29.06 8.13 6.70
CA GLY A 132 -28.46 9.42 6.32
C GLY A 132 -26.93 9.48 6.48
N VAL A 133 -26.26 8.37 6.85
CA VAL A 133 -24.83 8.34 7.09
C VAL A 133 -24.01 8.74 5.85
N LYS A 134 -22.99 9.55 6.04
CA LYS A 134 -22.01 9.84 5.00
C LYS A 134 -21.08 8.66 4.78
N VAL A 135 -20.74 8.39 3.54
CA VAL A 135 -19.94 7.21 3.17
C VAL A 135 -18.63 7.63 2.52
N ILE A 136 -17.52 7.16 3.07
CA ILE A 136 -16.21 7.21 2.43
C ILE A 136 -15.86 5.80 1.94
N PHE A 137 -15.53 5.66 0.67
CA PHE A 137 -14.93 4.42 0.19
C PHE A 137 -13.41 4.58 0.15
N ALA A 138 -12.69 3.89 1.06
CA ALA A 138 -11.24 3.95 1.16
C ALA A 138 -10.57 2.84 0.34
N ASN A 139 -9.99 3.19 -0.80
CA ASN A 139 -9.27 2.25 -1.64
C ASN A 139 -7.79 2.21 -1.26
N HIS A 140 -7.41 1.21 -0.45
CA HIS A 140 -6.02 0.98 -0.01
C HIS A 140 -5.20 0.11 -0.99
N GLY A 141 -5.74 -0.20 -2.15
CA GLY A 141 -5.08 -1.02 -3.17
C GLY A 141 -4.92 -0.28 -4.49
N GLU A 142 -4.27 -0.95 -5.44
CA GLU A 142 -4.29 -0.49 -6.82
C GLU A 142 -5.73 -0.50 -7.35
N PRO A 143 -6.22 0.59 -7.98
CA PRO A 143 -7.62 0.69 -8.40
C PRO A 143 -8.07 -0.42 -9.35
N PHE A 144 -7.18 -0.93 -10.20
CA PHE A 144 -7.49 -1.91 -11.24
C PHE A 144 -6.85 -3.28 -11.01
N TRP A 145 -6.56 -3.66 -9.76
CA TRP A 145 -5.88 -4.90 -9.41
C TRP A 145 -6.55 -6.18 -9.97
N GLU A 146 -7.83 -6.12 -10.32
CA GLU A 146 -8.56 -7.23 -10.91
C GLU A 146 -7.96 -7.66 -12.26
N GLN A 147 -7.36 -6.74 -13.00
CA GLN A 147 -6.71 -7.05 -14.29
C GLN A 147 -5.62 -8.13 -14.13
N TYR A 148 -4.97 -8.19 -12.96
CA TYR A 148 -3.93 -9.17 -12.66
C TYR A 148 -4.46 -10.50 -12.11
N THR A 149 -5.65 -10.50 -11.52
CA THR A 149 -6.17 -11.64 -10.76
C THR A 149 -7.31 -12.39 -11.45
N ILE A 150 -8.12 -11.72 -12.26
CA ILE A 150 -9.24 -12.35 -12.97
C ILE A 150 -8.75 -13.43 -13.91
N ALA A 151 -7.78 -13.15 -14.75
CA ALA A 151 -7.20 -14.10 -15.69
C ALA A 151 -6.68 -15.35 -14.96
N GLN A 152 -6.01 -15.15 -13.82
CA GLN A 152 -5.48 -16.25 -13.01
C GLN A 152 -6.59 -17.09 -12.33
N LYS A 153 -7.65 -16.43 -11.82
CA LYS A 153 -8.80 -17.10 -11.21
C LYS A 153 -9.53 -18.01 -12.22
N TYR A 154 -9.67 -17.57 -13.46
CA TYR A 154 -10.29 -18.36 -14.51
C TYR A 154 -9.37 -19.48 -15.02
N SER A 155 -8.07 -19.27 -15.08
CA SER A 155 -7.10 -20.29 -15.47
C SER A 155 -7.04 -21.49 -14.50
N LYS A 156 -7.36 -21.26 -13.21
CA LYS A 156 -7.38 -22.31 -12.16
C LYS A 156 -8.70 -23.09 -12.11
N LYS A 157 -9.76 -22.66 -12.79
CA LYS A 157 -11.03 -23.40 -12.78
C LYS A 157 -10.88 -24.74 -13.51
N ARG A 158 -11.08 -25.82 -12.78
CA ARG A 158 -10.95 -27.23 -13.21
C ARG A 158 -11.87 -27.63 -14.38
N ILE A 159 -12.88 -26.80 -14.67
CA ILE A 159 -13.92 -27.02 -15.68
C ILE A 159 -13.43 -26.73 -17.12
N LEU A 160 -12.37 -25.94 -17.28
CA LEU A 160 -11.84 -25.61 -18.60
C LEU A 160 -10.73 -26.58 -19.00
N LYS A 161 -10.88 -27.20 -20.19
CA LYS A 161 -9.83 -28.06 -20.75
C LYS A 161 -8.50 -27.29 -20.82
N PRO A 162 -7.34 -27.95 -20.55
CA PRO A 162 -6.03 -27.29 -20.50
C PRO A 162 -5.68 -26.46 -21.74
N LEU A 163 -6.16 -26.86 -22.92
CA LEU A 163 -5.96 -26.19 -24.21
C LEU A 163 -6.62 -24.77 -24.28
N TRP A 164 -7.77 -24.57 -23.61
CA TRP A 164 -8.50 -23.28 -23.66
C TRP A 164 -8.02 -22.26 -22.62
N ARG A 165 -7.24 -22.70 -21.64
CA ARG A 165 -6.76 -21.82 -20.57
C ARG A 165 -5.86 -20.68 -21.06
N PRO A 166 -4.84 -20.91 -21.90
CA PRO A 166 -4.00 -19.82 -22.42
C PRO A 166 -4.79 -18.87 -23.35
N ILE A 167 -5.71 -19.42 -24.18
CA ILE A 167 -6.55 -18.63 -25.06
C ILE A 167 -7.48 -17.74 -24.24
N LEU A 168 -8.17 -18.28 -23.24
CA LEU A 168 -9.06 -17.51 -22.36
C LEU A 168 -8.30 -16.44 -21.57
N ARG A 169 -7.10 -16.76 -21.10
CA ARG A 169 -6.23 -15.79 -20.42
C ARG A 169 -5.91 -14.63 -21.35
N ARG A 170 -5.47 -14.90 -22.56
CA ARG A 170 -5.15 -13.90 -23.55
C ARG A 170 -6.36 -13.04 -23.93
N CYS A 171 -7.52 -13.65 -24.14
CA CYS A 171 -8.77 -12.92 -24.39
C CYS A 171 -9.15 -12.00 -23.22
N LEU A 172 -9.01 -12.46 -21.96
CA LEU A 172 -9.32 -11.66 -20.78
C LEU A 172 -8.36 -10.47 -20.61
N GLU A 173 -7.09 -10.68 -20.98
CA GLU A 173 -6.05 -9.64 -20.95
C GLU A 173 -6.21 -8.69 -22.14
N ASP A 174 -6.22 -9.18 -23.37
CA ASP A 174 -6.21 -8.38 -24.63
C ASP A 174 -7.55 -7.65 -24.87
N TRP A 175 -8.68 -8.20 -24.48
CA TRP A 175 -10.00 -7.57 -24.67
C TRP A 175 -10.42 -6.65 -23.53
N GLY A 176 -9.57 -6.42 -22.56
CA GLY A 176 -9.82 -5.49 -21.46
C GLY A 176 -11.02 -5.86 -20.57
N ILE A 177 -11.49 -7.12 -20.62
CA ILE A 177 -12.66 -7.58 -19.84
C ILE A 177 -12.38 -7.41 -18.35
N ALA A 178 -11.17 -7.76 -17.89
CA ALA A 178 -10.78 -7.62 -16.50
C ALA A 178 -10.80 -6.15 -16.06
N ARG A 179 -10.32 -5.25 -16.92
CA ARG A 179 -10.36 -3.80 -16.71
C ARG A 179 -11.80 -3.27 -16.67
N SER A 180 -12.66 -3.74 -17.56
CA SER A 180 -14.08 -3.37 -17.57
C SER A 180 -14.81 -3.78 -16.29
N VAL A 181 -14.48 -4.96 -15.72
CA VAL A 181 -15.01 -5.42 -14.42
C VAL A 181 -14.54 -4.50 -13.30
N ALA A 182 -13.25 -4.12 -13.29
CA ALA A 182 -12.70 -3.18 -12.32
C ALA A 182 -13.40 -1.80 -12.41
N ILE A 183 -13.56 -1.27 -13.63
CA ILE A 183 -14.25 0.01 -13.86
C ILE A 183 -15.71 -0.03 -13.35
N LYS A 184 -16.46 -1.10 -13.63
CA LYS A 184 -17.84 -1.25 -13.12
C LYS A 184 -17.88 -1.26 -11.59
N ARG A 185 -16.94 -1.94 -10.94
CA ARG A 185 -16.82 -1.94 -9.48
C ARG A 185 -16.50 -0.55 -8.93
N ILE A 186 -15.49 0.11 -9.51
CA ILE A 186 -15.08 1.46 -9.10
C ILE A 186 -16.25 2.45 -9.28
N LYS A 187 -16.92 2.43 -10.44
CA LYS A 187 -18.07 3.28 -10.72
C LYS A 187 -19.19 3.10 -9.68
N ARG A 188 -19.52 1.85 -9.34
CA ARG A 188 -20.53 1.56 -8.31
C ARG A 188 -20.12 2.13 -6.95
N ASN A 189 -18.85 1.93 -6.54
CA ASN A 189 -18.36 2.43 -5.25
C ASN A 189 -18.32 3.96 -5.22
N TYR A 190 -17.90 4.59 -6.32
CA TYR A 190 -17.88 6.03 -6.50
C TYR A 190 -19.27 6.64 -6.37
N LEU A 191 -20.27 6.10 -7.07
CA LEU A 191 -21.66 6.60 -7.04
C LEU A 191 -22.33 6.42 -5.68
N ASN A 192 -21.86 5.49 -4.86
CA ASN A 192 -22.42 5.20 -3.53
C ASN A 192 -21.58 5.77 -2.38
N ALA A 193 -20.64 6.65 -2.66
CA ALA A 193 -19.83 7.31 -1.64
C ALA A 193 -19.97 8.83 -1.73
N ASP A 194 -19.84 9.52 -0.60
CA ASP A 194 -19.72 10.98 -0.54
C ASP A 194 -18.27 11.39 -0.78
N ALA A 195 -17.30 10.51 -0.48
CA ALA A 195 -15.91 10.64 -0.88
C ALA A 195 -15.32 9.27 -1.23
N TYR A 196 -14.41 9.26 -2.20
CA TYR A 196 -13.65 8.07 -2.64
C TYR A 196 -12.17 8.35 -2.48
N THR A 197 -11.44 7.59 -1.65
CA THR A 197 -10.00 7.83 -1.50
C THR A 197 -9.17 6.86 -2.32
N VAL A 198 -8.03 7.37 -2.79
CA VAL A 198 -6.95 6.63 -3.47
C VAL A 198 -5.61 7.01 -2.85
N LEU A 199 -4.55 6.25 -3.13
CA LEU A 199 -3.28 6.40 -2.43
C LEU A 199 -2.33 7.45 -3.04
N CYS A 200 -2.62 7.99 -4.23
CA CYS A 200 -1.82 9.06 -4.86
C CYS A 200 -2.62 9.78 -5.94
N GLU A 201 -2.13 10.94 -6.36
CA GLU A 201 -2.77 11.75 -7.39
C GLU A 201 -2.83 11.04 -8.74
N GLU A 202 -1.81 10.26 -9.10
CA GLU A 202 -1.83 9.48 -10.34
C GLU A 202 -2.98 8.47 -10.35
N TYR A 203 -3.28 7.81 -9.23
CA TYR A 203 -4.45 6.95 -9.12
C TYR A 203 -5.76 7.72 -9.25
N LYS A 204 -5.85 8.95 -8.71
CA LYS A 204 -7.01 9.82 -8.91
C LYS A 204 -7.21 10.10 -10.40
N LEU A 205 -6.15 10.50 -11.10
CA LEU A 205 -6.20 10.77 -12.54
C LEU A 205 -6.59 9.52 -13.35
N GLU A 206 -6.03 8.35 -13.02
CA GLU A 206 -6.36 7.08 -13.67
C GLU A 206 -7.83 6.69 -13.48
N VAL A 207 -8.35 6.84 -12.26
CA VAL A 207 -9.75 6.53 -11.92
C VAL A 207 -10.69 7.52 -12.61
N CYS A 208 -10.41 8.82 -12.55
CA CYS A 208 -11.19 9.85 -13.24
C CYS A 208 -11.25 9.59 -14.74
N LYS A 209 -10.11 9.31 -15.37
CA LYS A 209 -10.03 8.95 -16.80
C LYS A 209 -10.87 7.71 -17.12
N ALA A 210 -10.81 6.68 -16.28
CA ALA A 210 -11.56 5.44 -16.50
C ALA A 210 -13.08 5.62 -16.34
N LEU A 211 -13.50 6.56 -15.49
CA LEU A 211 -14.91 6.89 -15.26
C LEU A 211 -15.45 7.99 -16.22
N GLY A 212 -14.59 8.67 -16.96
CA GLY A 212 -14.94 9.82 -17.81
C GLY A 212 -15.34 11.05 -16.99
N ILE A 213 -14.65 11.30 -15.87
CA ILE A 213 -14.94 12.39 -14.92
C ILE A 213 -13.78 13.37 -14.93
N ILE A 214 -14.08 14.65 -14.83
CA ILE A 214 -13.08 15.72 -14.68
C ILE A 214 -12.52 15.64 -13.24
N PRO A 215 -11.19 15.58 -13.05
CA PRO A 215 -10.59 15.38 -11.72
C PRO A 215 -11.00 16.44 -10.69
N GLU A 216 -11.15 17.71 -11.11
CA GLU A 216 -11.49 18.84 -10.26
C GLU A 216 -12.96 18.82 -9.80
N GLU A 217 -13.85 18.15 -10.56
CA GLU A 217 -15.26 17.97 -10.25
C GLU A 217 -15.53 16.66 -9.49
N SER A 218 -14.51 15.84 -9.28
CA SER A 218 -14.65 14.55 -8.61
C SER A 218 -14.57 14.68 -7.11
N HIS A 219 -15.29 13.82 -6.38
CA HIS A 219 -15.10 13.61 -4.94
C HIS A 219 -14.03 12.54 -4.64
N ILE A 220 -13.05 12.37 -5.55
CA ILE A 220 -11.91 11.49 -5.35
C ILE A 220 -10.78 12.30 -4.70
N VAL A 221 -10.27 11.80 -3.56
CA VAL A 221 -9.23 12.43 -2.77
C VAL A 221 -8.03 11.49 -2.68
N ALA A 222 -6.84 12.01 -2.96
CA ALA A 222 -5.60 11.28 -2.76
C ALA A 222 -5.13 11.43 -1.30
N ILE A 223 -5.04 10.30 -0.59
CA ILE A 223 -4.50 10.23 0.77
C ILE A 223 -3.57 9.01 0.84
N GLU A 224 -2.30 9.29 1.01
CA GLU A 224 -1.25 8.29 1.08
C GLU A 224 -1.34 7.47 2.38
N ASN A 225 -0.66 6.33 2.42
CA ASN A 225 -0.47 5.64 3.70
C ASN A 225 0.54 6.37 4.56
N SER A 226 0.28 6.44 5.86
CA SER A 226 1.21 7.00 6.82
C SER A 226 2.41 6.10 7.06
N GLU A 227 3.55 6.72 7.38
CA GLU A 227 4.77 6.04 7.77
C GLU A 227 5.31 6.64 9.07
N ALA A 228 5.79 5.78 9.97
CA ALA A 228 6.36 6.22 11.23
C ALA A 228 7.62 7.06 11.02
N ILE A 229 7.79 8.11 11.82
CA ILE A 229 9.01 8.90 11.80
C ILE A 229 10.08 8.16 12.59
N VAL A 230 11.20 7.86 11.94
CA VAL A 230 12.39 7.31 12.59
C VAL A 230 13.31 8.46 12.99
N THR A 231 13.46 8.70 14.28
CA THR A 231 14.27 9.81 14.80
C THR A 231 15.76 9.50 14.93
N ASP A 232 16.10 8.20 15.08
CA ASP A 232 17.48 7.71 15.20
C ASP A 232 17.81 6.81 14.00
N VAL A 233 18.00 7.43 12.84
CA VAL A 233 18.31 6.73 11.59
C VAL A 233 19.76 6.25 11.62
N ASN A 234 19.95 4.92 11.50
CA ASN A 234 21.28 4.36 11.30
C ASN A 234 21.70 4.46 9.83
N TYR A 235 22.71 5.26 9.52
CA TYR A 235 23.29 5.39 8.18
C TYR A 235 24.44 4.40 7.93
N ASP A 236 25.00 3.78 8.98
CA ASP A 236 25.98 2.69 8.86
C ASP A 236 25.25 1.37 8.60
N LYS A 237 25.13 1.03 7.33
CA LYS A 237 24.34 -0.10 6.85
C LYS A 237 25.17 -1.33 6.57
N GLU A 238 24.65 -2.49 6.98
CA GLU A 238 25.20 -3.78 6.56
C GLU A 238 24.95 -4.02 5.06
N LYS A 239 25.77 -4.83 4.42
CA LYS A 239 25.58 -5.26 3.02
C LYS A 239 24.41 -6.25 2.89
N VAL A 240 23.21 -5.77 3.16
CA VAL A 240 21.96 -6.53 3.17
C VAL A 240 21.00 -5.97 2.14
N ILE A 241 20.48 -6.85 1.28
CA ILE A 241 19.32 -6.62 0.44
C ILE A 241 18.12 -7.23 1.18
N LEU A 242 17.17 -6.41 1.58
CA LEU A 242 16.02 -6.80 2.38
C LEU A 242 14.75 -6.87 1.53
N PHE A 243 14.03 -7.97 1.63
CA PHE A 243 12.62 -8.06 1.30
C PHE A 243 11.81 -8.17 2.60
N CYS A 244 10.77 -7.36 2.76
CA CYS A 244 9.86 -7.43 3.90
C CYS A 244 8.40 -7.49 3.42
N GLY A 245 7.65 -8.54 3.80
CA GLY A 245 6.25 -8.67 3.46
C GLY A 245 5.73 -10.10 3.39
N ARG A 246 4.43 -10.24 3.09
CA ARG A 246 3.81 -11.57 2.96
C ARG A 246 4.38 -12.33 1.78
N LEU A 247 4.68 -13.62 1.98
CA LEU A 247 5.20 -14.50 0.94
C LEU A 247 4.07 -15.03 0.05
N VAL A 248 3.55 -14.14 -0.83
CA VAL A 248 2.47 -14.42 -1.80
C VAL A 248 2.98 -14.15 -3.20
N ASN A 249 3.21 -15.19 -3.99
CA ASN A 249 3.86 -15.04 -5.29
C ASN A 249 3.01 -14.35 -6.36
N VAL A 250 1.69 -14.39 -6.26
CA VAL A 250 0.78 -13.75 -7.23
C VAL A 250 1.04 -12.26 -7.37
N SER A 251 1.22 -11.57 -6.25
CA SER A 251 1.46 -10.12 -6.21
C SER A 251 2.93 -9.78 -6.03
N LYS A 252 3.63 -10.45 -5.12
CA LYS A 252 5.01 -10.09 -4.73
C LYS A 252 6.08 -10.64 -5.67
N ARG A 253 5.78 -11.68 -6.46
CA ARG A 253 6.69 -12.31 -7.42
C ARG A 253 8.07 -12.61 -6.82
N LEU A 254 8.04 -13.34 -5.71
CA LEU A 254 9.24 -13.76 -4.99
C LEU A 254 10.13 -14.71 -5.81
N ASP A 255 9.55 -15.41 -6.77
CA ASP A 255 10.27 -16.17 -7.79
C ASP A 255 11.24 -15.28 -8.59
N ARG A 256 10.83 -14.04 -8.93
CA ARG A 256 11.72 -13.06 -9.58
C ARG A 256 12.85 -12.63 -8.66
N MET A 257 12.56 -12.35 -7.38
CA MET A 257 13.57 -11.94 -6.41
C MET A 257 14.70 -12.97 -6.33
N LEU A 258 14.35 -14.25 -6.25
CA LEU A 258 15.34 -15.31 -6.18
C LEU A 258 16.16 -15.44 -7.48
N ARG A 259 15.52 -15.36 -8.66
CA ARG A 259 16.25 -15.36 -9.94
C ARG A 259 17.18 -14.15 -10.08
N ILE A 260 16.73 -12.96 -9.66
CA ILE A 260 17.56 -11.75 -9.67
C ILE A 260 18.76 -11.94 -8.73
N TRP A 261 18.53 -12.48 -7.52
CA TRP A 261 19.62 -12.78 -6.60
C TRP A 261 20.62 -13.77 -7.21
N GLY A 262 20.17 -14.82 -7.86
CA GLY A 262 21.01 -15.78 -8.58
C GLY A 262 21.93 -15.13 -9.62
N ARG A 263 21.49 -14.07 -10.30
CA ARG A 263 22.28 -13.33 -11.30
C ARG A 263 23.38 -12.47 -10.67
N VAL A 264 23.19 -12.00 -9.42
CA VAL A 264 24.09 -11.04 -8.78
C VAL A 264 24.91 -11.61 -7.64
N GLN A 265 24.55 -12.74 -7.04
CA GLN A 265 25.17 -13.26 -5.82
C GLN A 265 26.69 -13.47 -5.94
N HIS A 266 27.20 -13.90 -7.11
CA HIS A 266 28.64 -14.09 -7.34
C HIS A 266 29.40 -12.77 -7.57
N LYS A 267 28.69 -11.73 -8.01
CA LYS A 267 29.26 -10.37 -8.19
C LYS A 267 29.19 -9.56 -6.91
N LEU A 268 28.37 -10.00 -5.94
CA LEU A 268 28.16 -9.37 -4.63
C LEU A 268 28.49 -10.34 -3.48
N PRO A 269 29.78 -10.80 -3.36
CA PRO A 269 30.15 -11.85 -2.41
C PRO A 269 29.91 -11.45 -0.94
N ASP A 270 29.94 -10.15 -0.63
CA ASP A 270 29.75 -9.63 0.72
C ASP A 270 28.29 -9.35 1.06
N TYR A 271 27.39 -9.34 0.07
CA TYR A 271 25.96 -9.11 0.30
C TYR A 271 25.23 -10.41 0.64
N ARG A 272 24.14 -10.27 1.38
CA ARG A 272 23.15 -11.32 1.64
C ARG A 272 21.74 -10.85 1.32
N LEU A 273 20.89 -11.76 0.90
CA LEU A 273 19.47 -11.53 0.70
C LEU A 273 18.71 -11.98 1.97
N VAL A 274 18.08 -11.04 2.66
CA VAL A 274 17.26 -11.32 3.86
C VAL A 274 15.80 -11.15 3.52
N ILE A 275 15.00 -12.17 3.83
CA ILE A 275 13.57 -12.24 3.54
C ILE A 275 12.80 -12.35 4.84
N VAL A 276 12.14 -11.26 5.22
CA VAL A 276 11.31 -11.15 6.43
C VAL A 276 9.85 -11.28 6.05
N GLY A 277 9.18 -12.26 6.64
CA GLY A 277 7.78 -12.55 6.41
C GLY A 277 7.47 -14.03 6.27
N ASP A 278 6.20 -14.36 6.14
CA ASP A 278 5.72 -15.72 5.93
C ASP A 278 4.54 -15.74 4.97
N GLY A 279 4.18 -16.92 4.48
CA GLY A 279 3.05 -17.10 3.58
C GLY A 279 3.10 -18.40 2.78
N GLU A 280 2.07 -18.58 1.97
CA GLU A 280 1.84 -19.81 1.19
C GLU A 280 2.98 -20.18 0.22
N TYR A 281 3.79 -19.18 -0.16
CA TYR A 281 4.87 -19.40 -1.14
C TYR A 281 6.22 -19.80 -0.50
N ARG A 282 6.32 -19.83 0.83
CA ARG A 282 7.57 -20.13 1.56
C ARG A 282 8.23 -21.44 1.10
N LYS A 283 7.48 -22.53 1.08
CA LYS A 283 8.02 -23.85 0.67
C LYS A 283 8.56 -23.85 -0.76
N ALA A 284 7.88 -23.15 -1.67
CA ALA A 284 8.34 -23.05 -3.06
C ALA A 284 9.64 -22.25 -3.17
N MET A 285 9.82 -21.21 -2.34
CA MET A 285 11.08 -20.45 -2.27
C MET A 285 12.23 -21.30 -1.73
N GLU A 286 12.01 -22.05 -0.65
CA GLU A 286 13.01 -22.97 -0.08
C GLU A 286 13.46 -24.02 -1.12
N GLN A 287 12.51 -24.54 -1.90
CA GLN A 287 12.83 -25.46 -3.00
C GLN A 287 13.63 -24.78 -4.12
N GLN A 288 13.23 -23.58 -4.54
CA GLN A 288 13.93 -22.82 -5.58
C GLN A 288 15.36 -22.47 -5.13
N ILE A 289 15.56 -22.02 -3.88
CA ILE A 289 16.89 -21.73 -3.31
C ILE A 289 17.78 -22.95 -3.41
N ALA A 290 17.28 -24.15 -3.03
CA ALA A 290 18.06 -25.38 -3.08
C ALA A 290 18.34 -25.83 -4.52
N GLN A 291 17.36 -25.74 -5.42
CA GLN A 291 17.48 -26.18 -6.83
C GLN A 291 18.43 -25.29 -7.64
N GLU A 292 18.41 -23.99 -7.40
CA GLU A 292 19.23 -23.01 -8.12
C GLU A 292 20.60 -22.76 -7.44
N GLY A 293 20.89 -23.42 -6.31
CA GLY A 293 22.14 -23.27 -5.57
C GLY A 293 22.36 -21.82 -5.08
N LEU A 294 21.27 -21.18 -4.60
CA LEU A 294 21.38 -19.81 -4.15
C LEU A 294 21.99 -19.76 -2.75
N GLU A 295 23.08 -19.00 -2.64
CA GLU A 295 23.83 -18.83 -1.39
C GLU A 295 23.44 -17.52 -0.68
N ARG A 296 23.70 -17.45 0.62
CA ARG A 296 23.50 -16.24 1.44
C ARG A 296 22.08 -15.68 1.39
N VAL A 297 21.07 -16.58 1.26
CA VAL A 297 19.64 -16.26 1.38
C VAL A 297 19.18 -16.66 2.78
N GLU A 298 18.69 -15.71 3.53
CA GLU A 298 18.17 -15.91 4.89
C GLU A 298 16.64 -15.71 4.91
N MET A 299 15.90 -16.77 5.20
CA MET A 299 14.43 -16.72 5.34
C MET A 299 14.04 -16.66 6.82
N VAL A 300 13.89 -15.45 7.36
CA VAL A 300 13.71 -15.18 8.80
C VAL A 300 12.34 -15.62 9.33
N GLY A 301 11.31 -15.65 8.48
CA GLY A 301 9.94 -15.88 8.90
C GLY A 301 9.23 -14.59 9.32
N GLN A 302 8.04 -14.72 9.90
CA GLN A 302 7.26 -13.58 10.38
C GLN A 302 7.90 -12.99 11.62
N ARG A 303 8.04 -11.65 11.63
CA ARG A 303 8.65 -10.89 12.73
C ARG A 303 7.75 -9.74 13.16
N THR A 304 7.83 -9.37 14.42
CA THR A 304 7.20 -8.14 14.98
C THR A 304 8.19 -6.99 15.08
N ASP A 305 9.49 -7.29 15.16
CA ASP A 305 10.61 -6.35 15.27
C ASP A 305 11.24 -6.04 13.89
N VAL A 306 10.40 -5.76 12.89
CA VAL A 306 10.84 -5.52 11.49
C VAL A 306 11.78 -4.32 11.36
N ASP A 307 11.65 -3.34 12.23
CA ASP A 307 12.49 -2.15 12.28
C ASP A 307 13.98 -2.50 12.44
N THR A 308 14.29 -3.57 13.17
CA THR A 308 15.68 -4.02 13.37
C THR A 308 16.34 -4.47 12.06
N PHE A 309 15.54 -5.00 11.12
CA PHE A 309 16.01 -5.40 9.80
C PHE A 309 16.18 -4.20 8.88
N TYR A 310 15.23 -3.26 8.86
CA TYR A 310 15.38 -2.01 8.11
C TYR A 310 16.55 -1.17 8.62
N ARG A 311 16.77 -1.12 9.94
CA ARG A 311 17.89 -0.39 10.55
C ARG A 311 19.24 -0.88 10.02
N LYS A 312 19.37 -2.16 9.70
CA LYS A 312 20.61 -2.79 9.21
C LYS A 312 20.73 -2.79 7.69
N ALA A 313 19.64 -2.96 6.98
CA ALA A 313 19.64 -3.16 5.53
C ALA A 313 20.13 -1.93 4.77
N SER A 314 20.99 -2.15 3.76
CA SER A 314 21.43 -1.09 2.85
C SER A 314 20.42 -0.86 1.72
N ILE A 315 19.77 -1.91 1.25
CA ILE A 315 18.84 -1.89 0.12
C ILE A 315 17.54 -2.57 0.53
N VAL A 316 16.39 -1.99 0.16
CA VAL A 316 15.08 -2.65 0.23
C VAL A 316 14.63 -2.95 -1.19
N ALA A 317 14.35 -4.22 -1.47
CA ALA A 317 14.03 -4.71 -2.81
C ALA A 317 12.60 -5.21 -2.91
N LEU A 318 11.84 -4.76 -3.92
CA LEU A 318 10.47 -5.15 -4.18
C LEU A 318 10.29 -5.57 -5.65
N THR A 319 9.91 -6.84 -5.89
CA THR A 319 9.77 -7.41 -7.23
C THR A 319 8.32 -7.64 -7.66
N SER A 320 7.39 -6.94 -7.04
CA SER A 320 5.96 -7.13 -7.17
C SER A 320 5.45 -6.97 -8.60
N GLN A 321 4.41 -7.74 -8.94
CA GLN A 321 3.64 -7.60 -10.18
C GLN A 321 2.67 -6.42 -10.10
N TYR A 322 2.13 -6.17 -8.92
CA TYR A 322 1.25 -5.04 -8.62
C TYR A 322 1.28 -4.72 -7.13
N GLU A 323 1.12 -3.46 -6.79
CA GLU A 323 1.06 -2.92 -5.44
C GLU A 323 0.03 -1.80 -5.35
N GLY A 324 -0.62 -1.66 -4.20
CA GLY A 324 -1.36 -0.44 -3.91
C GLY A 324 -0.42 0.72 -3.61
N TRP A 325 0.49 0.52 -2.67
CA TRP A 325 1.47 1.51 -2.22
C TRP A 325 2.88 0.94 -2.16
N GLY A 326 3.10 -0.13 -1.41
CA GLY A 326 4.41 -0.71 -1.16
C GLY A 326 5.00 -0.19 0.16
N LEU A 327 4.30 -0.44 1.29
CA LEU A 327 4.71 0.02 2.62
C LEU A 327 6.18 -0.28 2.94
N CYS A 328 6.69 -1.45 2.54
CA CYS A 328 8.10 -1.78 2.77
C CYS A 328 9.08 -0.80 2.10
N LEU A 329 8.67 -0.09 1.05
CA LEU A 329 9.51 0.94 0.42
C LEU A 329 9.56 2.20 1.30
N THR A 330 8.41 2.66 1.84
CA THR A 330 8.36 3.82 2.74
C THR A 330 8.98 3.50 4.09
N GLU A 331 8.76 2.30 4.64
CA GLU A 331 9.44 1.80 5.83
C GLU A 331 10.97 1.80 5.63
N GLY A 332 11.42 1.29 4.48
CA GLY A 332 12.85 1.33 4.10
C GLY A 332 13.39 2.76 3.98
N GLN A 333 12.63 3.66 3.33
CA GLN A 333 13.01 5.08 3.23
C GLN A 333 13.15 5.73 4.60
N ALA A 334 12.19 5.52 5.50
CA ALA A 334 12.23 6.07 6.86
C ALA A 334 13.47 5.64 7.65
N HIS A 335 13.96 4.44 7.38
CA HIS A 335 15.18 3.91 8.01
C HIS A 335 16.47 4.20 7.21
N GLY A 336 16.42 4.95 6.12
CA GLY A 336 17.60 5.27 5.30
C GLY A 336 18.11 4.12 4.43
N CYS A 337 17.29 3.11 4.14
CA CYS A 337 17.61 2.11 3.12
C CYS A 337 17.41 2.71 1.72
N ILE A 338 18.17 2.25 0.73
CA ILE A 338 17.96 2.63 -0.67
C ILE A 338 16.92 1.67 -1.27
N PRO A 339 15.70 2.11 -1.60
CA PRO A 339 14.71 1.23 -2.17
C PRO A 339 14.89 1.04 -3.68
N ILE A 340 14.62 -0.19 -4.14
CA ILE A 340 14.56 -0.54 -5.56
C ILE A 340 13.31 -1.38 -5.83
N ALA A 341 12.57 -1.04 -6.89
CA ALA A 341 11.38 -1.77 -7.28
C ALA A 341 11.13 -1.75 -8.78
N PHE A 342 10.37 -2.72 -9.28
CA PHE A 342 9.72 -2.56 -10.57
C PHE A 342 8.66 -1.45 -10.50
N GLY A 343 8.59 -0.61 -11.53
CA GLY A 343 7.59 0.44 -11.67
C GLY A 343 6.19 -0.12 -11.89
N CYS A 344 5.75 -1.04 -11.03
CA CYS A 344 4.57 -1.87 -11.22
C CYS A 344 3.24 -1.13 -10.99
N SER A 345 3.27 0.06 -10.38
CA SER A 345 2.06 0.81 -10.05
C SER A 345 2.35 2.30 -9.83
N ALA A 346 1.32 3.13 -9.90
CA ALA A 346 1.43 4.56 -9.60
C ALA A 346 1.91 4.82 -8.17
N GLY A 347 1.45 4.05 -7.18
CA GLY A 347 1.90 4.19 -5.79
C GLY A 347 3.42 3.99 -5.64
N VAL A 348 3.98 2.93 -6.25
CA VAL A 348 5.43 2.68 -6.25
C VAL A 348 6.19 3.81 -6.94
N ARG A 349 5.68 4.31 -8.07
CA ARG A 349 6.30 5.44 -8.79
C ARG A 349 6.28 6.71 -7.95
N THR A 350 5.18 7.03 -7.29
CA THR A 350 5.06 8.19 -6.39
C THR A 350 6.11 8.17 -5.26
N ILE A 351 6.36 6.99 -4.68
CA ILE A 351 7.35 6.82 -3.61
C ILE A 351 8.77 7.03 -4.13
N LEU A 352 9.12 6.44 -5.27
CA LEU A 352 10.49 6.34 -5.75
C LEU A 352 10.91 7.43 -6.75
N SER A 353 9.97 8.24 -7.26
CA SER A 353 10.29 9.29 -8.25
C SER A 353 10.80 10.58 -7.60
N PRO A 354 11.80 11.23 -8.23
CA PRO A 354 12.55 10.76 -9.39
C PRO A 354 13.52 9.62 -9.05
N SER A 355 13.63 8.66 -9.99
CA SER A 355 14.55 7.52 -9.85
C SER A 355 16.00 7.98 -9.72
N GLY A 356 16.77 7.33 -8.85
CA GLY A 356 18.13 7.73 -8.48
C GLY A 356 18.20 8.74 -7.34
N THR A 357 17.08 9.42 -6.99
CA THR A 357 17.01 10.37 -5.87
C THR A 357 16.32 9.77 -4.65
N TYR A 358 15.14 9.18 -4.85
CA TYR A 358 14.32 8.61 -3.76
C TYR A 358 14.26 7.09 -3.80
N GLY A 359 15.14 6.47 -4.57
CA GLY A 359 15.23 5.05 -4.83
C GLY A 359 15.35 4.76 -6.32
N PHE A 360 15.21 3.50 -6.72
CA PHE A 360 15.40 3.08 -8.11
C PHE A 360 14.16 2.41 -8.65
N ILE A 361 13.73 2.84 -9.83
CA ILE A 361 12.61 2.25 -10.57
C ILE A 361 13.17 1.49 -11.76
N VAL A 362 12.83 0.21 -11.86
CA VAL A 362 13.14 -0.62 -13.02
C VAL A 362 11.86 -0.83 -13.82
N GLU A 363 11.90 -0.51 -15.10
CA GLU A 363 10.74 -0.61 -15.97
C GLU A 363 10.56 -2.03 -16.54
N SER A 364 9.37 -2.31 -17.07
CA SER A 364 9.05 -3.47 -17.92
C SER A 364 9.25 -4.86 -17.29
N TYR A 365 9.38 -4.99 -15.98
CA TYR A 365 9.64 -6.25 -15.26
C TYR A 365 10.88 -6.99 -15.77
N ASP A 366 11.88 -6.26 -16.28
CA ASP A 366 13.13 -6.79 -16.77
C ASP A 366 14.04 -7.19 -15.59
N GLU A 367 14.21 -8.49 -15.40
CA GLU A 367 15.01 -9.05 -14.31
C GLU A 367 16.52 -8.78 -14.51
N GLU A 368 16.99 -8.64 -15.75
CA GLU A 368 18.39 -8.31 -16.04
C GLU A 368 18.66 -6.84 -15.66
N ALA A 369 17.82 -5.93 -16.13
CA ALA A 369 17.91 -4.51 -15.75
C ALA A 369 17.80 -4.30 -14.23
N TYR A 370 16.99 -5.12 -13.54
CA TYR A 370 16.92 -5.06 -12.07
C TYR A 370 18.23 -5.54 -11.42
N ALA A 371 18.82 -6.61 -11.94
CA ALA A 371 20.11 -7.11 -11.48
C ALA A 371 21.23 -6.06 -11.71
N GLU A 372 21.26 -5.42 -12.88
CA GLU A 372 22.20 -4.34 -13.18
C GLU A 372 22.03 -3.14 -12.25
N ALA A 373 20.77 -2.74 -11.96
CA ALA A 373 20.51 -1.66 -11.00
C ALA A 373 20.95 -2.01 -9.58
N LEU A 374 20.79 -3.26 -9.13
CA LEU A 374 21.33 -3.71 -7.84
C LEU A 374 22.86 -3.62 -7.80
N LEU A 375 23.55 -4.07 -8.87
CA LEU A 375 24.99 -3.99 -8.99
C LEU A 375 25.47 -2.53 -9.00
N HIS A 376 24.76 -1.66 -9.70
CA HIS A 376 25.03 -0.23 -9.72
C HIS A 376 24.94 0.39 -8.32
N ILE A 377 23.85 0.12 -7.56
CA ILE A 377 23.68 0.62 -6.19
C ILE A 377 24.82 0.11 -5.28
N ALA A 378 25.19 -1.16 -5.42
CA ALA A 378 26.26 -1.77 -4.63
C ALA A 378 27.65 -1.18 -4.93
N ALA A 379 27.87 -0.76 -6.19
CA ALA A 379 29.13 -0.17 -6.67
C ALA A 379 29.26 1.34 -6.42
N MET A 380 28.21 2.01 -6.01
CA MET A 380 28.25 3.45 -5.68
C MET A 380 29.27 3.75 -4.58
N SER A 381 29.84 4.94 -4.61
CA SER A 381 30.65 5.46 -3.51
C SER A 381 29.82 5.65 -2.23
N ASP A 382 30.49 5.73 -1.09
CA ASP A 382 29.80 6.00 0.19
C ASP A 382 29.11 7.37 0.19
N GLU A 383 29.66 8.36 -0.50
CA GLU A 383 29.10 9.69 -0.65
C GLU A 383 27.80 9.67 -1.46
N GLU A 384 27.78 8.97 -2.59
CA GLU A 384 26.59 8.81 -3.43
C GLU A 384 25.48 8.08 -2.65
N ARG A 385 25.80 6.97 -1.99
CA ARG A 385 24.84 6.25 -1.15
C ARG A 385 24.34 7.11 0.01
N SER A 386 25.21 7.87 0.67
CA SER A 386 24.86 8.78 1.76
C SER A 386 23.86 9.83 1.28
N THR A 387 24.09 10.45 0.13
CA THR A 387 23.21 11.44 -0.47
C THR A 387 21.82 10.86 -0.70
N ILE A 388 21.73 9.68 -1.31
CA ILE A 388 20.43 9.04 -1.56
C ILE A 388 19.74 8.68 -0.25
N ARG A 389 20.47 8.16 0.75
CA ARG A 389 19.90 7.83 2.07
C ARG A 389 19.29 9.04 2.78
N HIS A 390 19.93 10.19 2.73
CA HIS A 390 19.36 11.42 3.28
C HIS A 390 18.11 11.86 2.51
N ASN A 391 18.13 11.75 1.20
CA ASN A 391 16.98 12.09 0.35
C ASN A 391 15.78 11.18 0.62
N VAL A 392 15.96 9.87 0.77
CA VAL A 392 14.85 8.95 1.03
C VAL A 392 14.25 9.16 2.43
N VAL A 393 15.07 9.48 3.44
CA VAL A 393 14.59 9.85 4.78
C VAL A 393 13.80 11.14 4.72
N ALA A 394 14.29 12.17 4.04
CA ALA A 394 13.57 13.42 3.85
C ALA A 394 12.23 13.21 3.09
N LYS A 395 12.21 12.32 2.08
CA LYS A 395 10.99 11.96 1.35
C LYS A 395 9.98 11.27 2.24
N SER A 396 10.41 10.33 3.10
CA SER A 396 9.52 9.58 4.00
C SER A 396 8.80 10.50 5.01
N ALA A 397 9.40 11.62 5.38
CA ALA A 397 8.78 12.61 6.27
C ALA A 397 7.46 13.19 5.71
N ASN A 398 7.27 13.20 4.39
CA ASN A 398 6.01 13.62 3.77
C ASN A 398 4.85 12.67 4.09
N TYR A 399 5.15 11.45 4.51
CA TYR A 399 4.18 10.43 4.90
C TYR A 399 4.00 10.34 6.42
N ALA A 400 4.54 11.29 7.17
CA ALA A 400 4.45 11.33 8.63
C ALA A 400 2.99 11.26 9.11
N PRO A 401 2.69 10.54 10.22
CA PRO A 401 1.33 10.34 10.70
C PRO A 401 0.55 11.63 10.89
N HIS A 402 1.18 12.69 11.43
CA HIS A 402 0.51 13.98 11.63
C HIS A 402 0.08 14.65 10.31
N ILE A 403 0.80 14.43 9.21
CA ILE A 403 0.47 14.97 7.88
C ILE A 403 -0.69 14.18 7.27
N ILE A 404 -0.55 12.86 7.24
CA ILE A 404 -1.53 11.99 6.57
C ILE A 404 -2.84 11.91 7.36
N MET A 405 -2.76 11.81 8.68
CA MET A 405 -3.95 11.74 9.51
C MET A 405 -4.71 13.08 9.55
N GLN A 406 -4.03 14.21 9.36
CA GLN A 406 -4.69 15.49 9.18
C GLN A 406 -5.52 15.53 7.90
N LYS A 407 -5.01 14.99 6.77
CA LYS A 407 -5.81 14.86 5.53
C LYS A 407 -7.09 14.03 5.75
N TRP A 408 -7.02 12.95 6.53
CA TRP A 408 -8.18 12.17 6.92
C TRP A 408 -9.16 12.95 7.79
N ALA A 409 -8.66 13.69 8.78
CA ALA A 409 -9.47 14.51 9.66
C ALA A 409 -10.21 15.60 8.88
N ASP A 410 -9.52 16.28 7.96
CA ASP A 410 -10.10 17.31 7.09
C ASP A 410 -11.16 16.73 6.17
N LEU A 411 -10.91 15.58 5.55
CA LEU A 411 -11.89 14.89 4.70
C LEU A 411 -13.14 14.49 5.50
N ILE A 412 -12.98 13.86 6.66
CA ILE A 412 -14.09 13.44 7.52
C ILE A 412 -14.88 14.66 7.99
N GLY A 413 -14.18 15.71 8.44
CA GLY A 413 -14.79 16.95 8.91
C GLY A 413 -15.58 17.69 7.83
N SER A 414 -15.13 17.64 6.58
CA SER A 414 -15.84 18.28 5.45
C SER A 414 -17.17 17.62 5.10
N LEU A 415 -17.44 16.40 5.58
CA LEU A 415 -18.65 15.65 5.32
C LEU A 415 -19.71 15.80 6.44
N LEU A 416 -19.30 16.24 7.62
CA LEU A 416 -20.13 16.43 8.80
C LEU A 416 -20.59 17.87 8.97
#